data_582177a611e1857427380228abccb451
#
_entry.id   582177a611e1857427380228abccb451
#
_cell.length_a   1.000
_cell.length_b   1.000
_cell.length_c   1.000
_cell.angle_alpha   90.00
_cell.angle_beta   90.00
_cell.angle_gamma   90.00
#
_symmetry.space_group_name_H-M   'P 1'
#
loop_
_entity.id
_entity.type
_entity.pdbx_description
1 polymer ?
#
loop_
_entity_poly.entity_id
_entity_poly.type
_entity_poly.pdbx_seq_one_letter_code
_entity_poly.pdbx_strand_id
1 'polypeptide(L)'
;MHISKLYRESKKPVISCEFFAPKTDAGHLSLYKAFDRLKQVSPAFYSVTYGAGGGTAQPTMDLVCKIQDDYGITAMPHLTCVGHTTGYLSSYVSDLKERGIDNILALRGDAPGGGKFNPVPGGLKYASEVVKLVDGFDHFSIGVAGHPEGHPECTSLEADVQYLKDKLDAGAGFVITQFYFDNKYFFDFVDLARKVGIDKPIIPGIIPFVNAEHVMRFAKMNHTNIPEPLLAQMIDAGGDRQKSTELGIRQAVGQCKELLDSGVPGIHFFTLNNSMPTIEVIEQLNI
;
A
#
# COMPACT_ATOMS: atom_id res chain seq x y z
N MET A 1 -16.87 6.58 -1.99
CA MET A 1 -16.17 7.28 -3.11
C MET A 1 -15.19 6.31 -3.75
N HIS A 2 -15.23 6.18 -5.09
CA HIS A 2 -14.32 5.26 -5.81
C HIS A 2 -12.94 5.88 -6.01
N ILE A 3 -11.89 5.23 -5.52
CA ILE A 3 -10.51 5.71 -5.60
C ILE A 3 -10.00 5.75 -7.05
N SER A 4 -10.40 4.81 -7.91
CA SER A 4 -10.05 4.83 -9.33
C SER A 4 -10.60 6.06 -10.07
N LYS A 5 -11.79 6.54 -9.67
CA LYS A 5 -12.36 7.78 -10.17
C LYS A 5 -11.61 9.00 -9.63
N LEU A 6 -11.27 8.99 -8.34
CA LEU A 6 -10.51 10.06 -7.70
C LEU A 6 -9.19 10.31 -8.44
N TYR A 7 -8.40 9.27 -8.74
CA TYR A 7 -7.13 9.42 -9.48
C TYR A 7 -7.28 9.93 -10.92
N ARG A 8 -8.42 9.68 -11.54
CA ARG A 8 -8.70 10.18 -12.91
C ARG A 8 -9.16 11.64 -12.97
N GLU A 9 -9.87 12.09 -11.94
CA GLU A 9 -10.56 13.39 -11.93
C GLU A 9 -9.83 14.45 -11.10
N SER A 10 -8.93 14.05 -10.18
CA SER A 10 -8.21 14.99 -9.35
C SER A 10 -7.23 15.83 -10.17
N LYS A 11 -7.28 17.15 -9.93
CA LYS A 11 -6.34 18.12 -10.50
C LYS A 11 -5.11 18.33 -9.62
N LYS A 12 -5.12 17.77 -8.42
CA LYS A 12 -4.02 17.83 -7.46
C LYS A 12 -3.53 16.41 -7.16
N PRO A 13 -2.27 16.23 -6.76
CA PRO A 13 -1.79 14.96 -6.28
C PRO A 13 -2.64 14.42 -5.13
N VAL A 14 -3.02 13.15 -5.22
CA VAL A 14 -3.83 12.48 -4.20
C VAL A 14 -2.93 11.91 -3.12
N ILE A 15 -3.12 12.32 -1.88
CA ILE A 15 -2.38 11.81 -0.73
C ILE A 15 -3.20 10.72 -0.04
N SER A 16 -2.58 9.60 0.25
CA SER A 16 -3.19 8.49 0.96
C SER A 16 -2.23 7.85 1.96
N CYS A 17 -2.77 7.18 2.97
CA CYS A 17 -1.99 6.62 4.08
C CYS A 17 -2.41 5.18 4.36
N GLU A 18 -1.41 4.32 4.61
CA GLU A 18 -1.62 2.94 4.99
C GLU A 18 -1.43 2.72 6.49
N PHE A 19 -2.28 1.86 7.04
CA PHE A 19 -2.28 1.44 8.43
C PHE A 19 -2.48 -0.06 8.56
N PHE A 20 -2.20 -0.59 9.74
CA PHE A 20 -2.53 -1.96 10.11
C PHE A 20 -3.32 -1.99 11.41
N ALA A 21 -4.22 -2.97 11.56
CA ALA A 21 -5.00 -3.15 12.76
C ALA A 21 -4.07 -3.52 13.95
N PRO A 22 -4.04 -2.74 15.03
CA PRO A 22 -3.26 -3.05 16.21
C PRO A 22 -3.78 -4.30 16.92
N LYS A 23 -2.92 -4.95 17.70
CA LYS A 23 -3.27 -6.15 18.48
C LYS A 23 -3.63 -5.84 19.93
N THR A 24 -3.47 -4.58 20.37
CA THR A 24 -3.69 -4.18 21.76
C THR A 24 -4.53 -2.90 21.84
N ASP A 25 -5.27 -2.71 22.93
CA ASP A 25 -6.07 -1.50 23.15
C ASP A 25 -5.21 -0.23 23.15
N ALA A 26 -4.03 -0.28 23.73
CA ALA A 26 -3.08 0.84 23.70
C ALA A 26 -2.65 1.18 22.26
N GLY A 27 -2.46 0.15 21.42
CA GLY A 27 -2.18 0.32 20.00
C GLY A 27 -3.35 0.98 19.27
N HIS A 28 -4.59 0.57 19.54
CA HIS A 28 -5.79 1.20 18.98
C HIS A 28 -5.90 2.68 19.38
N LEU A 29 -5.70 3.00 20.65
CA LEU A 29 -5.70 4.39 21.13
C LEU A 29 -4.62 5.23 20.43
N SER A 30 -3.43 4.67 20.22
CA SER A 30 -2.36 5.35 19.50
C SER A 30 -2.72 5.60 18.03
N LEU A 31 -3.34 4.59 17.37
CA LEU A 31 -3.77 4.69 15.98
C LEU A 31 -4.86 5.77 15.80
N TYR A 32 -5.84 5.82 16.69
CA TYR A 32 -6.90 6.85 16.64
C TYR A 32 -6.33 8.26 16.80
N LYS A 33 -5.36 8.45 17.70
CA LYS A 33 -4.62 9.73 17.80
C LYS A 33 -3.85 10.04 16.50
N ALA A 34 -3.33 9.04 15.80
CA ALA A 34 -2.67 9.24 14.52
C ALA A 34 -3.67 9.69 13.43
N PHE A 35 -4.88 9.12 13.40
CA PHE A 35 -5.95 9.57 12.50
C PHE A 35 -6.36 11.02 12.77
N ASP A 36 -6.56 11.39 14.04
CA ASP A 36 -6.91 12.76 14.40
C ASP A 36 -5.85 13.79 13.97
N ARG A 37 -4.57 13.44 14.11
CA ARG A 37 -3.47 14.31 13.66
C ARG A 37 -3.42 14.43 12.13
N LEU A 38 -3.62 13.34 11.41
CA LEU A 38 -3.57 13.34 9.94
C LEU A 38 -4.69 14.15 9.29
N LYS A 39 -5.79 14.43 9.97
CA LYS A 39 -6.86 15.30 9.46
C LYS A 39 -6.33 16.67 9.01
N GLN A 40 -5.27 17.19 9.65
CA GLN A 40 -4.70 18.49 9.28
C GLN A 40 -4.08 18.54 7.87
N VAL A 41 -3.62 17.38 7.36
CA VAL A 41 -3.06 17.26 6.00
C VAL A 41 -4.04 16.64 5.02
N SER A 42 -5.29 16.41 5.44
CA SER A 42 -6.43 16.01 4.60
C SER A 42 -6.16 14.86 3.62
N PRO A 43 -5.67 13.69 4.04
CA PRO A 43 -5.51 12.55 3.15
C PRO A 43 -6.86 12.15 2.53
N ALA A 44 -6.84 11.77 1.25
CA ALA A 44 -8.04 11.46 0.51
C ALA A 44 -8.65 10.10 0.91
N PHE A 45 -7.83 9.15 1.31
CA PHE A 45 -8.27 7.84 1.81
C PHE A 45 -7.21 7.18 2.70
N TYR A 46 -7.67 6.23 3.50
CA TYR A 46 -6.82 5.33 4.28
C TYR A 46 -6.95 3.90 3.78
N SER A 47 -5.83 3.20 3.63
CA SER A 47 -5.82 1.75 3.44
C SER A 47 -5.51 1.02 4.74
N VAL A 48 -6.02 -0.19 4.87
CA VAL A 48 -5.78 -1.04 6.03
C VAL A 48 -5.30 -2.41 5.57
N THR A 49 -4.10 -2.79 6.04
CA THR A 49 -3.52 -4.08 5.67
C THR A 49 -4.35 -5.24 6.19
N TYR A 50 -4.36 -6.31 5.43
CA TYR A 50 -4.87 -7.61 5.85
C TYR A 50 -3.76 -8.34 6.61
N GLY A 51 -4.06 -8.91 7.77
CA GLY A 51 -3.02 -9.52 8.60
C GLY A 51 -2.31 -10.67 7.92
N ALA A 52 -1.01 -10.76 8.15
CA ALA A 52 -0.17 -11.79 7.58
C ALA A 52 -0.73 -13.21 7.86
N GLY A 53 -0.77 -14.04 6.81
CA GLY A 53 -1.26 -15.42 6.92
C GLY A 53 -2.78 -15.60 6.96
N GLY A 54 -3.58 -14.57 6.65
CA GLY A 54 -5.04 -14.68 6.53
C GLY A 54 -5.82 -14.65 7.86
N GLY A 55 -5.16 -14.39 8.99
CA GLY A 55 -5.77 -14.53 10.34
C GLY A 55 -6.55 -13.32 10.87
N THR A 56 -6.71 -12.23 10.13
CA THR A 56 -7.22 -10.96 10.68
C THR A 56 -8.27 -10.25 9.83
N ALA A 57 -9.14 -11.00 9.17
CA ALA A 57 -10.23 -10.41 8.40
C ALA A 57 -11.12 -9.48 9.23
N GLN A 58 -11.53 -9.92 10.42
CA GLN A 58 -12.44 -9.16 11.28
C GLN A 58 -11.79 -7.85 11.82
N PRO A 59 -10.57 -7.83 12.38
CA PRO A 59 -9.92 -6.59 12.79
C PRO A 59 -9.73 -5.57 11.65
N THR A 60 -9.48 -6.04 10.43
CA THR A 60 -9.42 -5.17 9.24
C THR A 60 -10.80 -4.59 8.92
N MET A 61 -11.84 -5.41 8.93
CA MET A 61 -13.23 -4.99 8.71
C MET A 61 -13.65 -3.92 9.74
N ASP A 62 -13.43 -4.20 11.02
CA ASP A 62 -13.80 -3.29 12.10
C ASP A 62 -13.10 -1.93 11.97
N LEU A 63 -11.81 -1.96 11.59
CA LEU A 63 -11.03 -0.73 11.44
C LEU A 63 -11.46 0.09 10.20
N VAL A 64 -11.75 -0.54 9.05
CA VAL A 64 -12.21 0.20 7.87
C VAL A 64 -13.60 0.79 8.07
N CYS A 65 -14.53 0.08 8.73
CA CYS A 65 -15.82 0.64 9.11
C CYS A 65 -15.63 1.85 10.03
N LYS A 66 -14.79 1.73 11.05
CA LYS A 66 -14.50 2.84 11.96
C LYS A 66 -13.88 4.06 11.26
N ILE A 67 -12.96 3.85 10.32
CA ILE A 67 -12.40 4.94 9.51
C ILE A 67 -13.50 5.68 8.74
N GLN A 68 -14.42 4.95 8.14
CA GLN A 68 -15.49 5.53 7.35
C GLN A 68 -16.57 6.19 8.23
N ASP A 69 -17.03 5.52 9.28
CA ASP A 69 -18.15 5.94 10.10
C ASP A 69 -17.77 7.06 11.07
N ASP A 70 -16.63 6.93 11.77
CA ASP A 70 -16.23 7.87 12.83
C ASP A 70 -15.37 9.03 12.31
N TYR A 71 -14.60 8.80 11.23
CA TYR A 71 -13.68 9.80 10.70
C TYR A 71 -14.14 10.42 9.38
N GLY A 72 -15.14 9.83 8.70
CA GLY A 72 -15.65 10.31 7.43
C GLY A 72 -14.63 10.23 6.28
N ILE A 73 -13.60 9.38 6.41
CA ILE A 73 -12.53 9.20 5.44
C ILE A 73 -12.80 7.93 4.63
N THR A 74 -12.61 8.02 3.32
CA THR A 74 -12.73 6.82 2.45
C THR A 74 -11.76 5.75 2.92
N ALA A 75 -12.26 4.53 3.14
CA ALA A 75 -11.47 3.39 3.55
C ALA A 75 -11.27 2.38 2.41
N MET A 76 -10.10 1.73 2.41
CA MET A 76 -9.74 0.68 1.45
C MET A 76 -9.09 -0.48 2.22
N PRO A 77 -9.82 -1.56 2.55
CA PRO A 77 -9.19 -2.76 3.07
C PRO A 77 -8.32 -3.42 2.02
N HIS A 78 -7.20 -4.00 2.45
CA HIS A 78 -6.52 -5.02 1.67
C HIS A 78 -7.34 -6.31 1.74
N LEU A 79 -7.35 -7.07 0.66
CA LEU A 79 -7.97 -8.39 0.58
C LEU A 79 -6.95 -9.38 0.02
N THR A 80 -6.61 -10.42 0.78
CA THR A 80 -5.67 -11.45 0.35
C THR A 80 -6.36 -12.81 0.20
N CYS A 81 -5.92 -13.63 -0.75
CA CYS A 81 -6.45 -14.99 -0.89
C CYS A 81 -5.70 -16.03 -0.04
N VAL A 82 -4.58 -15.67 0.58
CA VAL A 82 -3.80 -16.60 1.40
C VAL A 82 -4.64 -17.17 2.56
N GLY A 83 -4.68 -18.49 2.68
CA GLY A 83 -5.38 -19.17 3.78
C GLY A 83 -6.91 -19.21 3.65
N HIS A 84 -7.50 -18.73 2.55
CA HIS A 84 -8.94 -18.65 2.37
C HIS A 84 -9.46 -19.40 1.16
N THR A 85 -10.65 -19.97 1.29
CA THR A 85 -11.41 -20.52 0.15
C THR A 85 -12.10 -19.40 -0.63
N THR A 86 -12.43 -19.67 -1.90
CA THR A 86 -13.20 -18.73 -2.74
C THR A 86 -14.55 -18.37 -2.11
N GLY A 87 -15.24 -19.36 -1.50
CA GLY A 87 -16.52 -19.12 -0.81
C GLY A 87 -16.39 -18.15 0.36
N TYR A 88 -15.34 -18.30 1.19
CA TYR A 88 -15.07 -17.35 2.27
C TYR A 88 -14.80 -15.93 1.75
N LEU A 89 -13.97 -15.81 0.71
CA LEU A 89 -13.67 -14.51 0.11
C LEU A 89 -14.92 -13.83 -0.46
N SER A 90 -15.78 -14.59 -1.14
CA SER A 90 -17.06 -14.07 -1.66
C SER A 90 -17.95 -13.55 -0.55
N SER A 91 -18.07 -14.28 0.58
CA SER A 91 -18.85 -13.82 1.73
C SER A 91 -18.28 -12.56 2.32
N TYR A 92 -16.96 -12.50 2.52
CA TYR A 92 -16.27 -11.32 3.07
C TYR A 92 -16.43 -10.07 2.17
N VAL A 93 -16.35 -10.23 0.86
CA VAL A 93 -16.60 -9.15 -0.11
C VAL A 93 -18.05 -8.68 -0.08
N SER A 94 -19.03 -9.62 0.08
CA SER A 94 -20.44 -9.26 0.29
C SER A 94 -20.62 -8.43 1.55
N ASP A 95 -20.01 -8.84 2.66
CA ASP A 95 -20.08 -8.12 3.93
C ASP A 95 -19.48 -6.69 3.82
N LEU A 96 -18.38 -6.53 3.09
CA LEU A 96 -17.80 -5.21 2.79
C LEU A 96 -18.78 -4.32 2.02
N LYS A 97 -19.41 -4.87 0.97
CA LYS A 97 -20.41 -4.17 0.16
C LYS A 97 -21.61 -3.72 1.02
N GLU A 98 -22.14 -4.62 1.86
CA GLU A 98 -23.28 -4.33 2.74
C GLU A 98 -22.96 -3.23 3.76
N ARG A 99 -21.70 -3.11 4.16
CA ARG A 99 -21.20 -2.05 5.07
C ARG A 99 -20.83 -0.75 4.34
N GLY A 100 -21.08 -0.65 3.03
CA GLY A 100 -20.83 0.55 2.24
C GLY A 100 -19.35 0.82 1.98
N ILE A 101 -18.49 -0.20 2.03
CA ILE A 101 -17.10 -0.09 1.59
C ILE A 101 -17.05 -0.21 0.07
N ASP A 102 -16.50 0.80 -0.59
CA ASP A 102 -16.49 0.94 -2.05
C ASP A 102 -15.15 0.56 -2.69
N ASN A 103 -14.09 0.32 -1.91
CA ASN A 103 -12.74 0.17 -2.44
C ASN A 103 -12.04 -1.03 -1.81
N ILE A 104 -11.27 -1.78 -2.60
CA ILE A 104 -10.48 -2.93 -2.15
C ILE A 104 -9.10 -2.88 -2.80
N LEU A 105 -8.04 -3.16 -2.03
CA LEU A 105 -6.72 -3.49 -2.59
C LEU A 105 -6.61 -5.02 -2.68
N ALA A 106 -6.69 -5.55 -3.89
CA ALA A 106 -6.68 -6.99 -4.16
C ALA A 106 -5.25 -7.54 -4.24
N LEU A 107 -4.91 -8.46 -3.36
CA LEU A 107 -3.58 -9.03 -3.18
C LEU A 107 -3.65 -10.57 -3.16
N ARG A 108 -2.52 -11.22 -3.42
CA ARG A 108 -2.37 -12.65 -3.16
C ARG A 108 -2.18 -12.91 -1.65
N GLY A 109 -1.37 -12.10 -1.02
CA GLY A 109 -0.81 -12.31 0.30
C GLY A 109 0.42 -13.21 0.29
N ASP A 110 1.20 -13.15 1.38
CA ASP A 110 2.44 -13.89 1.55
C ASP A 110 2.18 -15.21 2.27
N ALA A 111 2.95 -16.23 1.91
CA ALA A 111 2.86 -17.51 2.58
C ALA A 111 3.24 -17.38 4.07
N PRO A 112 2.48 -17.98 5.00
CA PRO A 112 2.85 -17.98 6.40
C PRO A 112 4.27 -18.51 6.62
N GLY A 113 5.09 -17.74 7.37
CA GLY A 113 6.49 -18.12 7.63
C GLY A 113 7.45 -17.88 6.47
N GLY A 114 7.05 -17.19 5.39
CA GLY A 114 7.94 -16.81 4.28
C GLY A 114 8.30 -17.97 3.34
N GLY A 115 7.51 -19.04 3.34
CA GLY A 115 7.68 -20.19 2.45
C GLY A 115 7.05 -19.99 1.06
N LYS A 116 7.04 -21.07 0.25
CA LYS A 116 6.35 -21.05 -1.03
C LYS A 116 4.84 -20.97 -0.83
N PHE A 117 4.19 -20.05 -1.56
CA PHE A 117 2.74 -19.94 -1.52
C PHE A 117 2.07 -21.17 -2.14
N ASN A 118 1.12 -21.76 -1.39
CA ASN A 118 0.23 -22.80 -1.87
C ASN A 118 -1.21 -22.42 -1.47
N PRO A 119 -2.15 -22.38 -2.42
CA PRO A 119 -3.55 -22.12 -2.09
C PRO A 119 -4.13 -23.27 -1.25
N VAL A 120 -5.06 -22.95 -0.38
CA VAL A 120 -5.88 -23.99 0.29
C VAL A 120 -6.79 -24.67 -0.75
N PRO A 121 -7.27 -25.90 -0.50
CA PRO A 121 -8.25 -26.54 -1.39
C PRO A 121 -9.48 -25.63 -1.60
N GLY A 122 -9.81 -25.35 -2.86
CA GLY A 122 -10.87 -24.39 -3.24
C GLY A 122 -10.52 -22.91 -3.04
N GLY A 123 -9.25 -22.59 -2.78
CA GLY A 123 -8.73 -21.21 -2.70
C GLY A 123 -8.18 -20.69 -4.02
N LEU A 124 -7.97 -19.38 -4.08
CA LEU A 124 -7.37 -18.68 -5.22
C LEU A 124 -5.85 -18.70 -5.12
N LYS A 125 -5.20 -18.65 -6.29
CA LYS A 125 -3.74 -18.78 -6.41
C LYS A 125 -3.03 -17.45 -6.68
N TYR A 126 -3.70 -16.54 -7.38
CA TYR A 126 -3.13 -15.29 -7.87
C TYR A 126 -3.98 -14.08 -7.52
N ALA A 127 -3.36 -12.92 -7.37
CA ALA A 127 -4.08 -11.67 -7.15
C ALA A 127 -5.05 -11.32 -8.30
N SER A 128 -4.75 -11.70 -9.54
CA SER A 128 -5.66 -11.53 -10.68
C SER A 128 -6.98 -12.30 -10.53
N GLU A 129 -6.96 -13.45 -9.83
CA GLU A 129 -8.18 -14.20 -9.51
C GLU A 129 -8.98 -13.52 -8.40
N VAL A 130 -8.29 -12.88 -7.41
CA VAL A 130 -8.95 -12.05 -6.40
C VAL A 130 -9.61 -10.84 -7.07
N VAL A 131 -8.93 -10.18 -8.02
CA VAL A 131 -9.51 -9.08 -8.80
C VAL A 131 -10.77 -9.53 -9.51
N LYS A 132 -10.74 -10.65 -10.25
CA LYS A 132 -11.92 -11.19 -10.94
C LYS A 132 -13.09 -11.49 -10.00
N LEU A 133 -12.79 -12.05 -8.82
CA LEU A 133 -13.81 -12.32 -7.83
C LEU A 133 -14.47 -11.03 -7.35
N VAL A 134 -13.69 -9.99 -7.03
CA VAL A 134 -14.20 -8.70 -6.54
C VAL A 134 -14.94 -7.94 -7.65
N ASP A 135 -14.42 -7.95 -8.88
CA ASP A 135 -15.03 -7.31 -10.06
C ASP A 135 -16.43 -7.88 -10.35
N GLY A 136 -16.62 -9.17 -10.13
CA GLY A 136 -17.92 -9.84 -10.27
C GLY A 136 -19.05 -9.31 -9.36
N PHE A 137 -18.74 -8.48 -8.35
CA PHE A 137 -19.74 -7.80 -7.52
C PHE A 137 -20.25 -6.48 -8.14
N ASP A 138 -19.65 -5.99 -9.21
CA ASP A 138 -20.01 -4.75 -9.93
C ASP A 138 -20.25 -3.54 -8.99
N HIS A 139 -19.35 -3.39 -8.02
CA HIS A 139 -19.49 -2.38 -6.95
C HIS A 139 -18.17 -1.69 -6.63
N PHE A 140 -17.06 -2.39 -6.62
CA PHE A 140 -15.81 -1.91 -6.01
C PHE A 140 -14.90 -1.18 -6.99
N SER A 141 -14.21 -0.17 -6.49
CA SER A 141 -12.97 0.31 -7.08
C SER A 141 -11.82 -0.56 -6.60
N ILE A 142 -11.12 -1.23 -7.51
CA ILE A 142 -10.13 -2.25 -7.20
C ILE A 142 -8.74 -1.71 -7.48
N GLY A 143 -7.90 -1.67 -6.45
CA GLY A 143 -6.45 -1.44 -6.56
C GLY A 143 -5.67 -2.74 -6.51
N VAL A 144 -4.45 -2.72 -7.03
CA VAL A 144 -3.50 -3.84 -6.95
C VAL A 144 -2.10 -3.35 -6.60
N ALA A 145 -1.25 -4.25 -6.10
CA ALA A 145 0.15 -3.93 -5.84
C ALA A 145 1.00 -4.03 -7.11
N GLY A 146 1.97 -3.11 -7.23
CA GLY A 146 3.08 -3.16 -8.17
C GLY A 146 4.43 -3.22 -7.43
N HIS A 147 5.47 -3.76 -8.04
CA HIS A 147 6.79 -3.90 -7.42
C HIS A 147 7.84 -3.23 -8.32
N PRO A 148 8.27 -2.00 -8.01
CA PRO A 148 9.23 -1.27 -8.84
C PRO A 148 10.57 -1.99 -9.03
N GLU A 149 10.98 -2.79 -8.07
CA GLU A 149 12.20 -3.60 -8.12
C GLU A 149 11.93 -5.06 -8.52
N GLY A 150 10.67 -5.39 -8.92
CA GLY A 150 10.22 -6.74 -9.23
C GLY A 150 9.80 -7.54 -7.98
N HIS A 151 8.79 -8.41 -8.16
CA HIS A 151 8.36 -9.31 -7.09
C HIS A 151 9.42 -10.39 -6.85
N PRO A 152 9.79 -10.73 -5.60
CA PRO A 152 10.85 -11.71 -5.28
C PRO A 152 10.67 -13.09 -5.91
N GLU A 153 9.44 -13.49 -6.18
CA GLU A 153 9.12 -14.78 -6.84
C GLU A 153 9.12 -14.69 -8.38
N CYS A 154 9.28 -13.50 -8.97
CA CYS A 154 9.35 -13.33 -10.41
C CYS A 154 10.77 -13.52 -10.94
N THR A 155 10.90 -14.00 -12.16
CA THR A 155 12.19 -14.25 -12.80
C THR A 155 12.81 -12.97 -13.38
N SER A 156 11.99 -11.96 -13.66
CA SER A 156 12.41 -10.65 -14.15
C SER A 156 11.34 -9.58 -13.89
N LEU A 157 11.72 -8.31 -14.00
CA LEU A 157 10.79 -7.18 -13.89
C LEU A 157 9.76 -7.19 -15.03
N GLU A 158 10.15 -7.58 -16.24
CA GLU A 158 9.26 -7.70 -17.40
C GLU A 158 8.14 -8.72 -17.16
N ALA A 159 8.49 -9.87 -16.55
CA ALA A 159 7.50 -10.89 -16.20
C ALA A 159 6.54 -10.36 -15.11
N ASP A 160 7.04 -9.65 -14.10
CA ASP A 160 6.20 -9.06 -13.04
C ASP A 160 5.25 -8.00 -13.59
N VAL A 161 5.73 -7.15 -14.51
CA VAL A 161 4.89 -6.14 -15.18
C VAL A 161 3.83 -6.81 -16.06
N GLN A 162 4.12 -7.96 -16.70
CA GLN A 162 3.09 -8.71 -17.42
C GLN A 162 2.02 -9.25 -16.46
N TYR A 163 2.38 -9.78 -15.30
CA TYR A 163 1.41 -10.18 -14.27
C TYR A 163 0.65 -8.98 -13.70
N LEU A 164 1.26 -7.79 -13.64
CA LEU A 164 0.54 -6.57 -13.30
C LEU A 164 -0.52 -6.25 -14.35
N LYS A 165 -0.19 -6.37 -15.63
CA LYS A 165 -1.15 -6.18 -16.72
C LYS A 165 -2.32 -7.15 -16.59
N ASP A 166 -2.07 -8.43 -16.30
CA ASP A 166 -3.12 -9.43 -16.10
C ASP A 166 -4.08 -9.06 -14.95
N LYS A 167 -3.58 -8.43 -13.88
CA LYS A 167 -4.41 -7.92 -12.78
C LYS A 167 -5.29 -6.75 -13.23
N LEU A 168 -4.75 -5.84 -14.04
CA LEU A 168 -5.49 -4.69 -14.57
C LEU A 168 -6.52 -5.11 -15.60
N ASP A 169 -6.17 -6.03 -16.49
CA ASP A 169 -7.10 -6.60 -17.48
C ASP A 169 -8.23 -7.42 -16.82
N ALA A 170 -8.00 -7.90 -15.59
CA ALA A 170 -9.00 -8.60 -14.78
C ALA A 170 -10.03 -7.68 -14.11
N GLY A 171 -9.86 -6.32 -14.17
CA GLY A 171 -10.79 -5.34 -13.63
C GLY A 171 -10.19 -4.32 -12.67
N ALA A 172 -8.89 -4.40 -12.33
CA ALA A 172 -8.28 -3.42 -11.44
C ALA A 172 -8.14 -2.04 -12.12
N GLY A 173 -8.39 -0.98 -11.36
CA GLY A 173 -8.46 0.39 -11.86
C GLY A 173 -7.24 1.27 -11.57
N PHE A 174 -6.36 0.86 -10.65
CA PHE A 174 -5.14 1.58 -10.27
C PHE A 174 -4.12 0.65 -9.59
N VAL A 175 -2.89 1.14 -9.49
CA VAL A 175 -1.76 0.44 -8.87
C VAL A 175 -1.20 1.25 -7.73
N ILE A 176 -0.94 0.65 -6.57
CA ILE A 176 -0.09 1.20 -5.51
C ILE A 176 1.20 0.38 -5.49
N THR A 177 2.36 1.06 -5.53
CA THR A 177 3.62 0.31 -5.53
C THR A 177 4.07 -0.06 -4.13
N GLN A 178 4.87 -1.12 -4.02
CA GLN A 178 5.71 -1.36 -2.85
C GLN A 178 6.65 -0.15 -2.68
N PHE A 179 7.09 0.12 -1.43
CA PHE A 179 8.08 1.17 -1.17
C PHE A 179 9.45 0.80 -1.76
N TYR A 180 10.22 1.82 -2.06
CA TYR A 180 11.59 1.79 -2.57
C TYR A 180 12.33 3.04 -2.09
N PHE A 181 13.66 3.10 -2.26
CA PHE A 181 14.47 4.23 -1.78
C PHE A 181 15.14 5.02 -2.90
N ASP A 182 15.09 4.54 -4.14
CA ASP A 182 15.58 5.26 -5.33
C ASP A 182 14.45 5.36 -6.36
N ASN A 183 14.06 6.60 -6.69
CA ASN A 183 12.98 6.86 -7.64
C ASN A 183 13.24 6.32 -9.05
N LYS A 184 14.51 6.05 -9.38
CA LYS A 184 14.85 5.41 -10.65
C LYS A 184 14.09 4.10 -10.87
N TYR A 185 13.94 3.27 -9.83
CA TYR A 185 13.18 2.02 -9.92
C TYR A 185 11.71 2.26 -10.28
N PHE A 186 11.12 3.30 -9.70
CA PHE A 186 9.74 3.67 -10.02
C PHE A 186 9.60 4.16 -11.46
N PHE A 187 10.50 5.02 -11.93
CA PHE A 187 10.44 5.53 -13.29
C PHE A 187 10.66 4.42 -14.32
N ASP A 188 11.66 3.57 -14.13
CA ASP A 188 11.92 2.41 -14.99
C ASP A 188 10.71 1.46 -15.04
N PHE A 189 10.09 1.20 -13.88
CA PHE A 189 8.89 0.39 -13.76
C PHE A 189 7.69 0.99 -14.52
N VAL A 190 7.45 2.30 -14.35
CA VAL A 190 6.37 3.00 -15.08
C VAL A 190 6.62 2.95 -16.57
N ASP A 191 7.83 3.23 -17.02
CA ASP A 191 8.19 3.18 -18.45
C ASP A 191 7.95 1.79 -19.04
N LEU A 192 8.32 0.73 -18.30
CA LEU A 192 8.07 -0.64 -18.73
C LEU A 192 6.56 -0.95 -18.75
N ALA A 193 5.82 -0.52 -17.73
CA ALA A 193 4.38 -0.67 -17.67
C ALA A 193 3.67 0.02 -18.86
N ARG A 194 4.10 1.23 -19.23
CA ARG A 194 3.56 1.94 -20.40
C ARG A 194 3.88 1.22 -21.72
N LYS A 195 5.08 0.63 -21.87
CA LYS A 195 5.47 -0.14 -23.05
C LYS A 195 4.58 -1.37 -23.29
N VAL A 196 4.09 -2.01 -22.23
CA VAL A 196 3.16 -3.15 -22.34
C VAL A 196 1.68 -2.74 -22.41
N GLY A 197 1.40 -1.42 -22.50
CA GLY A 197 0.05 -0.88 -22.68
C GLY A 197 -0.75 -0.70 -21.37
N ILE A 198 -0.11 -0.63 -20.22
CA ILE A 198 -0.77 -0.24 -18.97
C ILE A 198 -0.96 1.28 -18.97
N ASP A 199 -2.22 1.75 -19.01
CA ASP A 199 -2.61 3.17 -18.97
C ASP A 199 -3.14 3.64 -17.61
N LYS A 200 -3.39 2.71 -16.71
CA LYS A 200 -3.95 2.98 -15.38
C LYS A 200 -3.01 3.79 -14.50
N PRO A 201 -3.54 4.58 -13.53
CA PRO A 201 -2.73 5.28 -12.55
C PRO A 201 -1.81 4.33 -11.77
N ILE A 202 -0.53 4.69 -11.68
CA ILE A 202 0.47 4.01 -10.85
C ILE A 202 0.92 5.00 -9.78
N ILE A 203 0.67 4.65 -8.52
CA ILE A 203 0.88 5.50 -7.37
C ILE A 203 2.12 5.03 -6.62
N PRO A 204 3.14 5.87 -6.47
CA PRO A 204 4.34 5.53 -5.71
C PRO A 204 4.02 5.34 -4.22
N GLY A 205 4.54 4.26 -3.65
CA GLY A 205 4.51 3.99 -2.22
C GLY A 205 5.78 4.50 -1.54
N ILE A 206 5.64 5.36 -0.54
CA ILE A 206 6.76 5.99 0.19
C ILE A 206 6.66 5.63 1.68
N ILE A 207 7.81 5.33 2.30
CA ILE A 207 7.91 4.97 3.70
C ILE A 207 8.75 6.01 4.49
N PRO A 208 8.14 7.04 5.09
CA PRO A 208 8.84 7.89 6.05
C PRO A 208 9.14 7.09 7.31
N PHE A 209 10.39 7.04 7.76
CA PHE A 209 10.76 6.18 8.87
C PHE A 209 11.32 6.95 10.07
N VAL A 210 11.16 6.36 11.26
CA VAL A 210 11.66 6.88 12.55
C VAL A 210 12.66 5.93 13.22
N ASN A 211 12.93 4.79 12.59
CA ASN A 211 13.86 3.79 13.08
C ASN A 211 14.54 3.12 11.88
N ALA A 212 15.80 3.50 11.67
CA ALA A 212 16.60 3.02 10.54
C ALA A 212 16.79 1.48 10.56
N GLU A 213 17.06 0.89 11.72
CA GLU A 213 17.24 -0.56 11.84
C GLU A 213 15.98 -1.33 11.50
N HIS A 214 14.81 -0.81 11.91
CA HIS A 214 13.52 -1.41 11.60
C HIS A 214 13.25 -1.41 10.09
N VAL A 215 13.48 -0.28 9.45
CA VAL A 215 13.27 -0.14 8.00
C VAL A 215 14.28 -0.96 7.20
N MET A 216 15.54 -1.06 7.62
CA MET A 216 16.50 -1.97 6.98
C MET A 216 16.04 -3.43 7.03
N ARG A 217 15.41 -3.86 8.14
CA ARG A 217 14.80 -5.21 8.22
C ARG A 217 13.61 -5.36 7.27
N PHE A 218 12.73 -4.36 7.19
CA PHE A 218 11.63 -4.35 6.24
C PHE A 218 12.12 -4.40 4.79
N ALA A 219 13.10 -3.59 4.43
CA ALA A 219 13.70 -3.59 3.11
C ALA A 219 14.25 -4.99 2.74
N LYS A 220 14.98 -5.62 3.67
CA LYS A 220 15.47 -6.97 3.48
C LYS A 220 14.35 -8.00 3.27
N MET A 221 13.27 -7.92 4.04
CA MET A 221 12.12 -8.84 3.91
C MET A 221 11.38 -8.67 2.58
N ASN A 222 11.30 -7.44 2.07
CA ASN A 222 10.64 -7.12 0.80
C ASN A 222 11.60 -7.14 -0.40
N HIS A 223 12.86 -7.51 -0.21
CA HIS A 223 13.91 -7.48 -1.24
C HIS A 223 14.09 -6.09 -1.86
N THR A 224 13.78 -5.04 -1.10
CA THR A 224 13.95 -3.65 -1.52
C THR A 224 15.41 -3.24 -1.36
N ASN A 225 15.99 -2.65 -2.40
CA ASN A 225 17.36 -2.16 -2.39
C ASN A 225 17.45 -0.82 -1.64
N ILE A 226 18.45 -0.70 -0.77
CA ILE A 226 18.78 0.57 -0.10
C ILE A 226 20.07 1.09 -0.76
N PRO A 227 20.07 2.26 -1.42
CA PRO A 227 21.27 2.85 -2.01
C PRO A 227 22.41 2.99 -0.99
N GLU A 228 23.63 2.67 -1.38
CA GLU A 228 24.80 2.68 -0.48
C GLU A 228 24.94 3.96 0.36
N PRO A 229 24.77 5.18 -0.22
CA PRO A 229 24.86 6.41 0.58
C PRO A 229 23.80 6.50 1.68
N LEU A 230 22.57 6.04 1.40
CA LEU A 230 21.49 6.01 2.38
C LEU A 230 21.74 4.92 3.44
N LEU A 231 22.18 3.73 3.01
CA LEU A 231 22.50 2.64 3.91
C LEU A 231 23.59 3.04 4.92
N ALA A 232 24.66 3.73 4.45
CA ALA A 232 25.70 4.24 5.34
C ALA A 232 25.15 5.22 6.39
N GLN A 233 24.25 6.13 5.99
CA GLN A 233 23.59 7.06 6.92
C GLN A 233 22.64 6.34 7.89
N MET A 234 21.93 5.31 7.44
CA MET A 234 21.08 4.47 8.32
C MET A 234 21.90 3.73 9.36
N ILE A 235 23.06 3.19 8.96
CA ILE A 235 23.99 2.52 9.88
C ILE A 235 24.57 3.51 10.91
N ASP A 236 24.98 4.72 10.48
CA ASP A 236 25.48 5.77 11.38
C ASP A 236 24.40 6.24 12.37
N ALA A 237 23.14 6.37 11.91
CA ALA A 237 22.03 6.70 12.78
C ALA A 237 21.77 5.62 13.84
N GLY A 238 22.03 4.34 13.51
CA GLY A 238 21.93 3.20 14.42
C GLY A 238 20.61 3.20 15.20
N GLY A 239 20.69 3.05 16.52
CA GLY A 239 19.55 3.11 17.44
C GLY A 239 19.10 4.52 17.82
N ASP A 240 19.75 5.57 17.34
CA ASP A 240 19.37 6.96 17.61
C ASP A 240 18.08 7.30 16.86
N ARG A 241 16.98 7.43 17.62
CA ARG A 241 15.67 7.67 17.07
C ARG A 241 15.54 9.06 16.42
N GLN A 242 16.20 10.08 16.96
CA GLN A 242 16.13 11.42 16.41
C GLN A 242 16.84 11.47 15.07
N LYS A 243 18.09 11.00 14.99
CA LYS A 243 18.84 10.93 13.73
C LYS A 243 18.10 10.08 12.68
N SER A 244 17.53 8.94 13.07
CA SER A 244 16.74 8.09 12.19
C SER A 244 15.51 8.81 11.64
N THR A 245 14.81 9.56 12.49
CA THR A 245 13.60 10.32 12.08
C THR A 245 13.97 11.43 11.09
N GLU A 246 14.97 12.23 11.39
CA GLU A 246 15.46 13.31 10.51
C GLU A 246 15.92 12.76 9.14
N LEU A 247 16.62 11.63 9.14
CA LEU A 247 17.04 10.94 7.92
C LEU A 247 15.83 10.44 7.12
N GLY A 248 14.87 9.77 7.77
CA GLY A 248 13.70 9.19 7.11
C GLY A 248 12.79 10.25 6.49
N ILE A 249 12.58 11.38 7.19
CA ILE A 249 11.81 12.52 6.67
C ILE A 249 12.54 13.15 5.49
N ARG A 250 13.82 13.46 5.63
CA ARG A 250 14.61 14.06 4.54
C ARG A 250 14.62 13.19 3.29
N GLN A 251 14.80 11.88 3.42
CA GLN A 251 14.74 10.92 2.32
C GLN A 251 13.37 10.94 1.64
N ALA A 252 12.30 10.83 2.42
CA ALA A 252 10.93 10.82 1.89
C ALA A 252 10.57 12.16 1.22
N VAL A 253 10.96 13.30 1.78
CA VAL A 253 10.76 14.62 1.16
C VAL A 253 11.47 14.71 -0.20
N GLY A 254 12.72 14.24 -0.27
CA GLY A 254 13.48 14.23 -1.53
C GLY A 254 12.79 13.39 -2.61
N GLN A 255 12.40 12.16 -2.26
CA GLN A 255 11.67 11.28 -3.17
C GLN A 255 10.34 11.88 -3.62
N CYS A 256 9.52 12.39 -2.68
CA CYS A 256 8.21 12.95 -3.00
C CYS A 256 8.31 14.18 -3.91
N LYS A 257 9.27 15.08 -3.69
CA LYS A 257 9.48 16.26 -4.56
C LYS A 257 9.74 15.84 -6.00
N GLU A 258 10.73 14.97 -6.23
CA GLU A 258 11.06 14.48 -7.56
C GLU A 258 9.87 13.76 -8.24
N LEU A 259 9.13 12.93 -7.49
CA LEU A 259 7.94 12.24 -8.00
C LEU A 259 6.82 13.23 -8.38
N LEU A 260 6.54 14.21 -7.54
CA LEU A 260 5.53 15.23 -7.80
C LEU A 260 5.91 16.11 -9.00
N ASP A 261 7.17 16.49 -9.11
CA ASP A 261 7.70 17.25 -10.26
C ASP A 261 7.59 16.45 -11.57
N SER A 262 7.65 15.11 -11.49
CA SER A 262 7.43 14.22 -12.64
C SER A 262 5.94 14.01 -13.00
N GLY A 263 5.01 14.55 -12.20
CA GLY A 263 3.59 14.53 -12.47
C GLY A 263 2.89 13.22 -12.06
N VAL A 264 3.36 12.53 -11.01
CA VAL A 264 2.65 11.35 -10.47
C VAL A 264 1.25 11.72 -10.00
N PRO A 265 0.26 10.82 -10.09
CA PRO A 265 -1.13 11.12 -9.74
C PRO A 265 -1.35 11.29 -8.22
N GLY A 266 -0.37 10.96 -7.40
CA GLY A 266 -0.42 11.08 -5.95
C GLY A 266 0.70 10.31 -5.27
N ILE A 267 0.70 10.32 -3.93
CA ILE A 267 1.66 9.59 -3.09
C ILE A 267 0.88 8.72 -2.08
N HIS A 268 1.29 7.49 -1.92
CA HIS A 268 0.79 6.59 -0.89
C HIS A 268 1.83 6.41 0.21
N PHE A 269 1.49 6.77 1.46
CA PHE A 269 2.41 6.71 2.58
C PHE A 269 2.22 5.46 3.45
N PHE A 270 3.26 4.65 3.58
CA PHE A 270 3.35 3.57 4.56
C PHE A 270 3.68 4.15 5.93
N THR A 271 2.65 4.45 6.73
CA THR A 271 2.81 5.20 7.98
C THR A 271 3.39 4.39 9.14
N LEU A 272 3.36 3.06 9.06
CA LEU A 272 3.66 2.15 10.18
C LEU A 272 2.90 2.54 11.47
N ASN A 273 1.65 2.99 11.33
CA ASN A 273 0.78 3.53 12.40
C ASN A 273 1.35 4.75 13.14
N ASN A 274 2.36 5.42 12.57
CA ASN A 274 2.94 6.65 13.10
C ASN A 274 2.71 7.81 12.12
N SER A 275 1.81 8.71 12.47
CA SER A 275 1.43 9.82 11.59
C SER A 275 2.46 10.95 11.50
N MET A 276 3.30 11.14 12.53
CA MET A 276 4.15 12.33 12.62
C MET A 276 5.13 12.50 11.47
N PRO A 277 5.91 11.47 11.05
CA PRO A 277 6.82 11.63 9.92
C PRO A 277 6.08 11.94 8.61
N THR A 278 4.93 11.29 8.40
CA THR A 278 4.10 11.52 7.20
C THR A 278 3.57 12.95 7.15
N ILE A 279 3.08 13.48 8.26
CA ILE A 279 2.61 14.87 8.37
C ILE A 279 3.76 15.83 8.04
N GLU A 280 4.92 15.64 8.66
CA GLU A 280 6.08 16.51 8.46
C GLU A 280 6.57 16.48 7.00
N VAL A 281 6.53 15.31 6.35
CA VAL A 281 6.82 15.21 4.92
C VAL A 281 5.82 16.03 4.11
N ILE A 282 4.51 15.84 4.32
CA ILE A 282 3.46 16.53 3.56
C ILE A 282 3.54 18.05 3.74
N GLU A 283 3.76 18.54 4.95
CA GLU A 283 3.93 19.97 5.24
C GLU A 283 5.12 20.59 4.50
N GLN A 284 6.23 19.83 4.35
CA GLN A 284 7.40 20.30 3.60
C GLN A 284 7.22 20.27 2.07
N LEU A 285 6.19 19.56 1.57
CA LEU A 285 5.86 19.51 0.15
C LEU A 285 4.97 20.67 -0.31
N ASN A 286 4.28 21.36 0.59
CA ASN A 286 3.37 22.48 0.30
C ASN A 286 2.28 22.14 -0.73
N ILE A 287 1.63 20.96 -0.63
CA ILE A 287 0.62 20.41 -1.57
C ILE A 287 -0.79 20.41 -0.98
#